data_7de4b41e4fbb319d1d2f493ecd651e6e
#
_entry.id   7de4b41e4fbb319d1d2f493ecd651e6e
#
_cell.length_a   1.000
_cell.length_b   1.000
_cell.length_c   1.000
_cell.angle_alpha   90.00
_cell.angle_beta   90.00
_cell.angle_gamma   90.00
#
_symmetry.space_group_name_H-M   'P 1'
#
loop_
_entity.id
_entity.type
_entity.pdbx_description
1 polymer ?
#
loop_
_entity_poly.entity_id
_entity_poly.type
_entity_poly.pdbx_seq_one_letter_code
_entity_poly.pdbx_strand_id
1 'polypeptide(L)'
;LNGTTITERTFGKGRVFWGQPLGAVLDKLNVRPDFEFTARSADPAGNYIHKRVGDAEVYFVANRQRRSEDLVCTFRVNGKQPEFWKPDTGEITPAAIYEMVDGRVRVPVRLDPVGSVFVVFRAPAPARPVQAVVKDGATIVATEPFAAPPAGGHRGVTNNFTVSVWVKPEVDVTPG
;
A
#
# COMPACT_ATOMS: atom_id res chain seq x y z
N LEU A 1 19.17 14.52 23.24
CA LEU A 1 19.05 13.21 22.59
C LEU A 1 20.38 12.49 22.68
N ASN A 2 20.37 11.24 23.10
CA ASN A 2 21.57 10.38 23.14
C ASN A 2 21.36 9.04 22.44
N GLY A 3 20.16 8.80 21.89
CA GLY A 3 19.81 7.61 21.14
C GLY A 3 19.61 6.33 21.99
N THR A 4 19.75 6.42 23.28
CA THR A 4 19.58 5.30 24.21
C THR A 4 18.50 5.55 25.25
N THR A 5 18.67 6.52 26.12
CA THR A 5 17.71 6.90 27.18
C THR A 5 16.81 8.07 26.77
N ILE A 6 17.32 8.99 25.95
CA ILE A 6 16.58 10.14 25.43
C ILE A 6 16.51 9.99 23.90
N THR A 7 15.46 9.33 23.44
CA THR A 7 15.27 8.97 22.03
C THR A 7 14.29 9.89 21.29
N GLU A 8 13.65 10.83 22.00
CA GLU A 8 12.70 11.79 21.44
C GLU A 8 12.84 13.15 22.08
N ARG A 9 12.64 14.21 21.30
CA ARG A 9 12.58 15.59 21.75
C ARG A 9 11.64 16.41 20.87
N THR A 10 10.80 17.23 21.51
CA THR A 10 10.00 18.25 20.82
C THR A 10 10.84 19.48 20.55
N PHE A 11 10.75 20.03 19.34
CA PHE A 11 11.37 21.27 18.94
C PHE A 11 10.35 22.11 18.14
N GLY A 12 9.86 23.18 18.73
CA GLY A 12 8.73 23.95 18.20
C GLY A 12 7.50 23.05 18.00
N LYS A 13 6.92 23.03 16.80
CA LYS A 13 5.81 22.13 16.42
C LYS A 13 6.29 20.77 15.93
N GLY A 14 7.60 20.56 15.80
CA GLY A 14 8.19 19.32 15.29
C GLY A 14 8.67 18.39 16.40
N ARG A 15 8.96 17.15 16.01
CA ARG A 15 9.52 16.11 16.89
C ARG A 15 10.77 15.54 16.25
N VAL A 16 11.79 15.32 17.03
CA VAL A 16 13.05 14.69 16.61
C VAL A 16 13.16 13.34 17.31
N PHE A 17 13.42 12.30 16.55
CA PHE A 17 13.63 10.94 17.05
C PHE A 17 15.07 10.50 16.75
N TRP A 18 15.67 9.79 17.70
CA TRP A 18 17.03 9.27 17.57
C TRP A 18 17.16 7.90 18.21
N GLY A 19 17.91 6.99 17.57
CA GLY A 19 18.21 5.66 18.12
C GLY A 19 17.02 4.70 18.14
N GLN A 20 15.95 5.01 17.42
CA GLN A 20 14.79 4.14 17.25
C GLN A 20 14.71 3.63 15.80
N PRO A 21 14.31 2.38 15.56
CA PRO A 21 13.97 1.90 14.22
C PRO A 21 12.85 2.76 13.62
N LEU A 22 12.96 3.06 12.32
CA LEU A 22 11.97 3.90 11.62
C LEU A 22 10.54 3.37 11.78
N GLY A 23 10.33 2.05 11.68
CA GLY A 23 9.02 1.42 11.87
C GLY A 23 8.39 1.78 13.21
N ALA A 24 9.17 1.68 14.32
CA ALA A 24 8.69 2.03 15.66
C ALA A 24 8.32 3.51 15.78
N VAL A 25 9.04 4.40 15.08
CA VAL A 25 8.70 5.83 15.02
C VAL A 25 7.40 6.06 14.28
N LEU A 26 7.21 5.40 13.12
CA LEU A 26 5.99 5.50 12.32
C LEU A 26 4.78 4.96 13.09
N ASP A 27 4.93 3.82 13.77
CA ASP A 27 3.87 3.24 14.62
C ASP A 27 3.48 4.21 15.75
N LYS A 28 4.47 4.82 16.41
CA LYS A 28 4.24 5.83 17.45
C LYS A 28 3.54 7.09 16.94
N LEU A 29 3.76 7.42 15.67
CA LEU A 29 3.10 8.53 14.99
C LEU A 29 1.75 8.14 14.35
N ASN A 30 1.29 6.88 14.50
CA ASN A 30 0.11 6.32 13.84
C ASN A 30 0.15 6.47 12.31
N VAL A 31 1.36 6.44 11.72
CA VAL A 31 1.53 6.46 10.27
C VAL A 31 1.47 5.04 9.75
N ARG A 32 0.33 4.67 9.19
CA ARG A 32 0.15 3.34 8.58
C ARG A 32 0.91 3.24 7.25
N PRO A 33 1.33 2.03 6.86
CA PRO A 33 1.93 1.82 5.55
C PRO A 33 1.05 2.34 4.42
N ASP A 34 1.68 2.90 3.42
CA ASP A 34 1.03 3.41 2.21
C ASP A 34 0.47 2.28 1.35
N PHE A 35 1.21 1.16 1.31
CA PHE A 35 0.86 -0.05 0.59
C PHE A 35 1.33 -1.28 1.36
N GLU A 36 0.47 -2.29 1.40
CA GLU A 36 0.77 -3.61 1.96
C GLU A 36 0.16 -4.67 1.06
N PHE A 37 0.69 -5.86 1.09
CA PHE A 37 0.06 -7.00 0.46
C PHE A 37 0.30 -8.29 1.22
N THR A 38 -0.62 -9.22 1.07
CA THR A 38 -0.45 -10.63 1.40
C THR A 38 -0.50 -11.44 0.12
N ALA A 39 0.14 -12.60 0.11
CA ALA A 39 0.19 -13.46 -1.06
C ALA A 39 -0.16 -14.90 -0.71
N ARG A 40 -0.63 -15.64 -1.69
CA ARG A 40 -0.85 -17.08 -1.54
C ARG A 40 0.49 -17.84 -1.42
N SER A 41 1.53 -17.37 -2.11
CA SER A 41 2.87 -17.95 -2.05
C SER A 41 3.60 -17.58 -0.76
N ALA A 42 4.51 -18.43 -0.32
CA ALA A 42 5.28 -18.22 0.93
C ALA A 42 6.43 -17.20 0.77
N ASP A 43 6.87 -16.93 -0.46
CA ASP A 43 8.02 -16.07 -0.79
C ASP A 43 7.67 -15.01 -1.86
N PRO A 44 6.61 -14.22 -1.68
CA PRO A 44 6.24 -13.23 -2.68
C PRO A 44 7.31 -12.15 -2.82
N ALA A 45 7.53 -11.68 -4.05
CA ALA A 45 8.43 -10.57 -4.32
C ALA A 45 7.72 -9.52 -5.16
N GLY A 46 7.13 -8.55 -4.50
CA GLY A 46 6.43 -7.42 -5.11
C GLY A 46 7.17 -6.11 -4.91
N ASN A 47 7.08 -5.22 -5.90
CA ASN A 47 7.49 -3.82 -5.78
C ASN A 47 6.30 -2.93 -6.07
N TYR A 48 6.32 -1.71 -5.53
CA TYR A 48 5.34 -0.70 -5.90
C TYR A 48 5.95 0.69 -5.99
N ILE A 49 5.28 1.56 -6.72
CA ILE A 49 5.51 3.00 -6.74
C ILE A 49 4.15 3.67 -6.60
N HIS A 50 4.05 4.68 -5.76
CA HIS A 50 2.86 5.48 -5.59
C HIS A 50 3.09 6.91 -6.07
N LYS A 51 2.13 7.45 -6.83
CA LYS A 51 2.11 8.84 -7.28
C LYS A 51 0.71 9.41 -7.21
N ARG A 52 0.59 10.61 -6.70
CA ARG A 52 -0.65 11.39 -6.77
C ARG A 52 -0.63 12.31 -8.00
N VAL A 53 -1.72 12.28 -8.77
CA VAL A 53 -1.90 13.12 -9.98
C VAL A 53 -3.25 13.82 -9.88
N GLY A 54 -3.24 15.10 -9.51
CA GLY A 54 -4.47 15.79 -9.13
C GLY A 54 -5.13 15.10 -7.95
N ASP A 55 -6.39 14.69 -8.12
CA ASP A 55 -7.14 13.94 -7.12
C ASP A 55 -7.03 12.42 -7.28
N ALA A 56 -6.33 11.93 -8.29
CA ALA A 56 -6.12 10.51 -8.50
C ALA A 56 -4.90 10.00 -7.71
N GLU A 57 -5.05 8.82 -7.08
CA GLU A 57 -3.95 8.07 -6.52
C GLU A 57 -3.59 6.94 -7.50
N VAL A 58 -2.34 6.83 -7.87
CA VAL A 58 -1.84 5.90 -8.89
C VAL A 58 -0.75 5.03 -8.29
N TYR A 59 -1.01 3.75 -8.15
CA TYR A 59 -0.04 2.76 -7.70
C TYR A 59 0.38 1.89 -8.87
N PHE A 60 1.67 1.79 -9.12
CA PHE A 60 2.23 0.78 -10.01
C PHE A 60 2.69 -0.39 -9.14
N VAL A 61 2.13 -1.57 -9.37
CA VAL A 61 2.44 -2.79 -8.62
C VAL A 61 3.03 -3.81 -9.57
N ALA A 62 4.18 -4.37 -9.21
CA ALA A 62 4.91 -5.30 -10.06
C ALA A 62 5.30 -6.58 -9.31
N ASN A 63 5.14 -7.70 -9.98
CA ASN A 63 5.62 -9.01 -9.57
C ASN A 63 7.06 -9.22 -10.04
N ARG A 64 7.97 -9.54 -9.13
CA ARG A 64 9.37 -9.85 -9.45
C ARG A 64 9.64 -11.35 -9.62
N GLN A 65 8.63 -12.18 -9.33
CA GLN A 65 8.75 -13.63 -9.47
C GLN A 65 8.48 -14.06 -10.92
N ARG A 66 9.12 -15.14 -11.33
CA ARG A 66 8.88 -15.78 -12.64
C ARG A 66 7.71 -16.76 -12.63
N ARG A 67 6.76 -16.53 -11.75
CA ARG A 67 5.49 -17.23 -11.64
C ARG A 67 4.36 -16.24 -11.41
N SER A 68 3.15 -16.63 -11.70
CA SER A 68 1.98 -15.82 -11.35
C SER A 68 1.83 -15.72 -9.83
N GLU A 69 1.40 -14.56 -9.35
CA GLU A 69 1.13 -14.30 -7.94
C GLU A 69 -0.31 -13.86 -7.75
N ASP A 70 -1.00 -14.51 -6.80
CA ASP A 70 -2.27 -14.05 -6.28
C ASP A 70 -2.01 -13.25 -5.01
N LEU A 71 -2.32 -11.97 -5.06
CA LEU A 71 -2.10 -11.02 -3.98
C LEU A 71 -3.42 -10.47 -3.45
N VAL A 72 -3.47 -10.10 -2.19
CA VAL A 72 -4.47 -9.20 -1.64
C VAL A 72 -3.73 -7.93 -1.21
N CYS A 73 -3.94 -6.87 -1.97
CA CYS A 73 -3.26 -5.58 -1.81
C CYS A 73 -4.12 -4.62 -0.99
N THR A 74 -3.50 -3.90 -0.06
CA THR A 74 -4.15 -2.87 0.76
C THR A 74 -3.48 -1.52 0.50
N PHE A 75 -4.26 -0.55 0.04
CA PHE A 75 -3.81 0.78 -0.36
C PHE A 75 -4.30 1.83 0.64
N ARG A 76 -3.49 2.81 0.98
CA ARG A 76 -3.86 3.95 1.83
C ARG A 76 -4.70 4.97 1.04
N VAL A 77 -5.83 4.51 0.53
CA VAL A 77 -6.84 5.29 -0.19
C VAL A 77 -8.20 5.05 0.45
N ASN A 78 -9.00 6.07 0.57
CA ASN A 78 -10.35 5.97 1.12
C ASN A 78 -11.39 6.51 0.14
N GLY A 79 -12.58 5.90 0.12
CA GLY A 79 -13.75 6.39 -0.60
C GLY A 79 -13.68 6.33 -2.13
N LYS A 80 -12.65 5.67 -2.71
CA LYS A 80 -12.48 5.57 -4.16
C LYS A 80 -12.49 4.12 -4.64
N GLN A 81 -13.07 3.91 -5.82
CA GLN A 81 -13.07 2.64 -6.51
C GLN A 81 -11.70 2.39 -7.18
N PRO A 82 -11.09 1.20 -7.00
CA PRO A 82 -9.90 0.83 -7.75
C PRO A 82 -10.22 0.49 -9.21
N GLU A 83 -9.33 0.91 -10.10
CA GLU A 83 -9.31 0.52 -11.52
C GLU A 83 -7.97 -0.17 -11.81
N PHE A 84 -7.99 -1.20 -12.62
CA PHE A 84 -6.78 -1.85 -13.15
C PHE A 84 -6.47 -1.30 -14.53
N TRP A 85 -5.28 -0.76 -14.70
CA TRP A 85 -4.77 -0.30 -15.98
C TRP A 85 -3.60 -1.19 -16.36
N LYS A 86 -3.75 -1.95 -17.44
CA LYS A 86 -2.70 -2.86 -17.93
C LYS A 86 -1.71 -2.09 -18.78
N PRO A 87 -0.43 -2.02 -18.39
CA PRO A 87 0.56 -1.20 -19.10
C PRO A 87 0.93 -1.74 -20.48
N ASP A 88 0.75 -3.03 -20.72
CA ASP A 88 1.08 -3.72 -21.97
C ASP A 88 -0.01 -3.57 -23.04
N THR A 89 -1.29 -3.52 -22.64
CA THR A 89 -2.42 -3.46 -23.57
C THR A 89 -3.12 -2.11 -23.57
N GLY A 90 -2.92 -1.29 -22.55
CA GLY A 90 -3.68 -0.06 -22.30
C GLY A 90 -5.12 -0.31 -21.83
N GLU A 91 -5.49 -1.55 -21.56
CA GLU A 91 -6.84 -1.90 -21.07
C GLU A 91 -7.07 -1.29 -19.69
N ILE A 92 -8.24 -0.66 -19.52
CA ILE A 92 -8.70 -0.06 -18.26
C ILE A 92 -9.99 -0.77 -17.84
N THR A 93 -9.96 -1.40 -16.68
CA THR A 93 -11.12 -2.10 -16.12
C THR A 93 -11.34 -1.70 -14.66
N PRO A 94 -12.57 -1.41 -14.21
CA PRO A 94 -12.85 -1.24 -12.79
C PRO A 94 -12.63 -2.57 -12.06
N ALA A 95 -12.05 -2.52 -10.86
CA ALA A 95 -11.99 -3.70 -10.03
C ALA A 95 -13.40 -4.10 -9.60
N ALA A 96 -13.79 -5.32 -9.95
CA ALA A 96 -15.12 -5.85 -9.61
C ALA A 96 -15.24 -6.19 -8.12
N ILE A 97 -14.12 -6.57 -7.48
CA ILE A 97 -14.06 -7.06 -6.11
C ILE A 97 -13.08 -6.20 -5.33
N TYR A 98 -13.55 -5.56 -4.27
CA TYR A 98 -12.75 -4.83 -3.30
C TYR A 98 -13.57 -4.52 -2.06
N GLU A 99 -12.92 -4.10 -1.00
CA GLU A 99 -13.58 -3.63 0.22
C GLU A 99 -12.91 -2.37 0.78
N MET A 100 -13.68 -1.65 1.58
CA MET A 100 -13.19 -0.57 2.43
C MET A 100 -12.99 -1.10 3.83
N VAL A 101 -11.76 -1.08 4.33
CA VAL A 101 -11.43 -1.55 5.68
C VAL A 101 -10.49 -0.56 6.35
N ASP A 102 -10.86 -0.09 7.55
CA ASP A 102 -10.05 0.85 8.34
C ASP A 102 -9.59 2.10 7.57
N GLY A 103 -10.45 2.66 6.71
CA GLY A 103 -10.14 3.84 5.90
C GLY A 103 -9.14 3.57 4.76
N ARG A 104 -8.95 2.31 4.38
CA ARG A 104 -8.10 1.87 3.26
C ARG A 104 -8.90 1.02 2.28
N VAL A 105 -8.43 0.88 1.06
CA VAL A 105 -8.99 -0.03 0.06
C VAL A 105 -8.19 -1.31 0.02
N ARG A 106 -8.87 -2.44 0.12
CA ARG A 106 -8.30 -3.76 -0.06
C ARG A 106 -8.85 -4.40 -1.33
N VAL A 107 -7.98 -4.90 -2.19
CA VAL A 107 -8.37 -5.47 -3.50
C VAL A 107 -7.50 -6.67 -3.85
N PRO A 108 -8.10 -7.79 -4.32
CA PRO A 108 -7.35 -8.91 -4.85
C PRO A 108 -6.74 -8.53 -6.22
N VAL A 109 -5.47 -8.86 -6.40
CA VAL A 109 -4.69 -8.58 -7.61
C VAL A 109 -3.97 -9.85 -8.04
N ARG A 110 -4.23 -10.30 -9.27
CA ARG A 110 -3.45 -11.37 -9.89
C ARG A 110 -2.44 -10.75 -10.85
N LEU A 111 -1.18 -11.10 -10.67
CA LEU A 111 -0.09 -10.68 -11.53
C LEU A 111 0.52 -11.88 -12.24
N ASP A 112 0.76 -11.74 -13.53
CA ASP A 112 1.49 -12.73 -14.32
C ASP A 112 2.97 -12.80 -13.93
N PRO A 113 3.71 -13.82 -14.40
CA PRO A 113 5.16 -13.87 -14.20
C PRO A 113 5.83 -12.57 -14.67
N VAL A 114 6.58 -11.90 -13.79
CA VAL A 114 7.23 -10.61 -14.06
C VAL A 114 6.25 -9.52 -14.54
N GLY A 115 4.96 -9.74 -14.34
CA GLY A 115 3.88 -8.83 -14.75
C GLY A 115 3.71 -7.65 -13.82
N SER A 116 2.97 -6.65 -14.29
CA SER A 116 2.65 -5.45 -13.53
C SER A 116 1.28 -4.89 -13.88
N VAL A 117 0.75 -4.04 -13.00
CA VAL A 117 -0.51 -3.35 -13.19
C VAL A 117 -0.46 -1.97 -12.53
N PHE A 118 -1.10 -0.98 -13.11
CA PHE A 118 -1.45 0.22 -12.38
C PHE A 118 -2.78 0.00 -11.66
N VAL A 119 -2.81 0.29 -10.36
CA VAL A 119 -4.06 0.37 -9.59
C VAL A 119 -4.35 1.85 -9.38
N VAL A 120 -5.42 2.33 -10.03
CA VAL A 120 -5.75 3.75 -10.09
C VAL A 120 -7.05 4.02 -9.34
N PHE A 121 -7.03 5.05 -8.51
CA PHE A 121 -8.16 5.48 -7.69
C PHE A 121 -8.53 6.91 -8.06
N ARG A 122 -9.52 7.10 -8.94
CA ARG A 122 -9.97 8.42 -9.41
C ARG A 122 -11.48 8.65 -9.25
N ALA A 123 -12.25 7.58 -9.28
CA ALA A 123 -13.70 7.65 -9.15
C ALA A 123 -14.16 7.34 -7.71
N PRO A 124 -15.28 7.92 -7.24
CA PRO A 124 -15.88 7.56 -5.97
C PRO A 124 -16.30 6.09 -5.94
N ALA A 125 -16.15 5.44 -4.81
CA ALA A 125 -16.62 4.08 -4.63
C ALA A 125 -18.14 4.02 -4.52
N PRO A 126 -18.81 2.98 -5.08
CA PRO A 126 -20.21 2.69 -4.80
C PRO A 126 -20.42 2.35 -3.32
N ALA A 127 -21.64 2.57 -2.83
CA ALA A 127 -21.98 2.37 -1.42
C ALA A 127 -21.79 0.92 -0.94
N ARG A 128 -21.88 -0.04 -1.84
CA ARG A 128 -21.76 -1.48 -1.54
C ARG A 128 -20.90 -2.16 -2.62
N PRO A 129 -19.58 -2.22 -2.44
CA PRO A 129 -18.72 -2.98 -3.32
C PRO A 129 -18.92 -4.49 -3.15
N VAL A 130 -18.64 -5.25 -4.19
CA VAL A 130 -18.57 -6.71 -4.13
C VAL A 130 -17.27 -7.11 -3.44
N GLN A 131 -17.35 -8.00 -2.44
CA GLN A 131 -16.19 -8.40 -1.63
C GLN A 131 -15.69 -9.82 -1.96
N ALA A 132 -16.54 -10.66 -2.50
CA ALA A 132 -16.18 -12.02 -2.88
C ALA A 132 -17.02 -12.56 -4.04
N VAL A 133 -16.45 -13.52 -4.77
CA VAL A 133 -17.18 -14.35 -5.73
C VAL A 133 -17.09 -15.81 -5.27
N VAL A 134 -18.26 -16.45 -5.19
CA VAL A 134 -18.41 -17.85 -4.78
C VAL A 134 -19.04 -18.63 -5.92
N LYS A 135 -18.50 -19.82 -6.23
CA LYS A 135 -19.05 -20.78 -7.19
C LYS A 135 -19.13 -22.15 -6.54
N ASP A 136 -20.28 -22.77 -6.61
CA ASP A 136 -20.54 -24.12 -6.05
C ASP A 136 -20.11 -24.24 -4.58
N GLY A 137 -20.35 -23.18 -3.79
CA GLY A 137 -19.97 -23.10 -2.37
C GLY A 137 -18.48 -22.82 -2.10
N ALA A 138 -17.64 -22.78 -3.13
CA ALA A 138 -16.22 -22.46 -2.99
C ALA A 138 -15.94 -20.99 -3.33
N THR A 139 -15.19 -20.29 -2.47
CA THR A 139 -14.72 -18.94 -2.75
C THR A 139 -13.65 -18.97 -3.83
N ILE A 140 -13.91 -18.28 -4.95
CA ILE A 140 -12.96 -18.19 -6.07
C ILE A 140 -12.03 -17.00 -5.88
N VAL A 141 -12.59 -15.85 -5.50
CA VAL A 141 -11.85 -14.61 -5.24
C VAL A 141 -12.51 -13.91 -4.05
N ALA A 142 -11.71 -13.40 -3.14
CA ALA A 142 -12.16 -12.60 -2.00
C ALA A 142 -11.14 -11.54 -1.63
N THR A 143 -11.58 -10.57 -0.84
CA THR A 143 -10.74 -9.51 -0.27
C THR A 143 -10.03 -9.94 1.01
N GLU A 144 -10.32 -11.13 1.52
CA GLU A 144 -9.68 -11.69 2.71
C GLU A 144 -8.16 -11.83 2.51
N PRO A 145 -7.34 -11.29 3.40
CA PRO A 145 -5.89 -11.46 3.33
C PRO A 145 -5.50 -12.94 3.39
N PHE A 146 -4.51 -13.34 2.60
CA PHE A 146 -3.91 -14.66 2.77
C PHE A 146 -3.24 -14.76 4.14
N ALA A 147 -3.29 -15.93 4.74
CA ALA A 147 -2.58 -16.19 5.98
C ALA A 147 -1.09 -15.83 5.81
N ALA A 148 -0.55 -15.13 6.80
CA ALA A 148 0.89 -14.85 6.77
C ALA A 148 1.67 -16.17 6.74
N PRO A 149 2.72 -16.30 5.90
CA PRO A 149 3.59 -17.46 5.95
C PRO A 149 4.20 -17.57 7.35
N PRO A 150 4.48 -18.79 7.83
CA PRO A 150 5.08 -18.98 9.15
C PRO A 150 6.33 -18.10 9.26
N ALA A 151 6.49 -17.45 10.43
CA ALA A 151 7.57 -16.52 10.70
C ALA A 151 8.93 -17.19 10.43
N GLY A 152 9.59 -16.82 9.34
CA GLY A 152 10.86 -17.41 8.88
C GLY A 152 11.25 -17.01 7.45
N GLY A 153 10.35 -16.42 6.67
CA GLY A 153 10.53 -16.19 5.23
C GLY A 153 10.59 -14.75 4.74
N HIS A 154 10.29 -13.76 5.54
CA HIS A 154 10.47 -12.38 5.11
C HIS A 154 11.94 -11.97 5.22
N ARG A 155 12.72 -12.28 4.20
CA ARG A 155 13.89 -11.43 3.93
C ARG A 155 13.32 -10.07 3.53
N GLY A 156 13.19 -9.20 4.53
CA GLY A 156 12.94 -7.79 4.27
C GLY A 156 13.90 -7.33 3.18
N VAL A 157 13.43 -6.48 2.27
CA VAL A 157 14.28 -5.82 1.30
C VAL A 157 15.32 -5.03 2.09
N THR A 158 16.48 -5.63 2.35
CA THR A 158 17.64 -5.00 2.99
C THR A 158 18.48 -4.27 1.93
N ASN A 159 17.84 -3.45 1.10
CA ASN A 159 18.57 -2.60 0.17
C ASN A 159 18.19 -1.17 0.43
N ASN A 160 19.20 -0.37 0.68
CA ASN A 160 19.21 1.05 0.95
C ASN A 160 18.01 1.78 0.35
N PHE A 161 17.02 2.05 1.20
CA PHE A 161 15.90 2.91 0.87
C PHE A 161 16.27 4.31 1.29
N THR A 162 16.38 5.23 0.36
CA THR A 162 16.38 6.66 0.65
C THR A 162 14.94 7.13 0.57
N VAL A 163 14.30 7.36 1.71
CA VAL A 163 12.99 8.03 1.76
C VAL A 163 13.27 9.52 1.81
N SER A 164 13.11 10.21 0.69
CA SER A 164 13.09 11.67 0.65
C SER A 164 11.66 12.15 0.93
N VAL A 165 11.40 12.57 2.14
CA VAL A 165 10.14 13.23 2.50
C VAL A 165 10.33 14.74 2.30
N TRP A 166 9.71 15.28 1.26
CA TRP A 166 9.60 16.73 1.10
C TRP A 166 8.42 17.22 1.96
N VAL A 167 8.73 17.80 3.09
CA VAL A 167 7.76 18.55 3.89
C VAL A 167 7.75 19.97 3.34
N LYS A 168 6.68 20.36 2.65
CA LYS A 168 6.43 21.75 2.30
C LYS A 168 5.90 22.43 3.57
N PRO A 169 6.65 23.34 4.24
CA PRO A 169 6.06 24.12 5.31
C PRO A 169 5.05 25.07 4.67
N GLU A 170 3.80 25.04 5.13
CA GLU A 170 2.87 26.15 4.91
C GLU A 170 3.44 27.36 5.67
N VAL A 171 4.07 28.25 4.95
CA VAL A 171 4.42 29.58 5.46
C VAL A 171 3.16 30.43 5.30
N ASP A 172 2.44 30.61 6.39
CA ASP A 172 1.46 31.70 6.50
C ASP A 172 2.23 33.01 6.44
N VAL A 173 2.34 33.58 5.25
CA VAL A 173 2.81 34.94 5.06
C VAL A 173 1.59 35.83 5.23
N THR A 174 1.29 36.23 6.45
CA THR A 174 0.41 37.35 6.70
C THR A 174 1.18 38.61 6.34
N PRO A 175 0.77 39.41 5.33
CA PRO A 175 1.42 40.70 5.06
C PRO A 175 1.08 41.65 6.18
N GLY A 176 2.12 42.18 6.84
CA GLY A 176 2.04 43.34 7.73
C GLY A 176 2.02 44.62 6.91
#